data_a37e302bf522aa441a0b1e0a6a4e3c91
#
_entry.id   a37e302bf522aa441a0b1e0a6a4e3c91
#
_cell.length_a   1.000
_cell.length_b   1.000
_cell.length_c   1.000
_cell.angle_alpha   90.00
_cell.angle_beta   90.00
_cell.angle_gamma   90.00
#
_symmetry.space_group_name_H-M   'P 1'
#
loop_
_entity.id
_entity.type
_entity.pdbx_description
1 polymer ?
#
loop_
_entity_poly.entity_id
_entity_poly.type
_entity_poly.pdbx_seq_one_letter_code
_entity_poly.pdbx_strand_id
1 'polypeptide(L)'
;MKKLIFTLCLVACSMTAAQAQTIDTLLNKVSTQPFTFSAQVPDGNYRVTVTLGNKKKAGQTVVRAESRRHYFDMITTKKGKYETVSFVVNKHNPVIDAKTRVKLKPRETDYKNWDDSLNLSFCGPMPAVQRIQIEPIKNVTTVFLCGNSTVVDQENEPWASWGQMITRWFGEGVVFANYAESGLSCTTFLAQLRLDKILTQLKKDDYVIVEFGHNDEKEKKAGDGAWYSYSRNLKIFADRVKSAGGHIIFCTPTARRAFKDGRNQNTHGDYPEAMKTVARREHVPVIDLTAMSTAFYEALGEEGSKKALVHYPANTFPGQDKALADNTHFNPYGAWQIAKMIVTGLKQMDSPLVRHLRADWQDYNPAQPDDPAQFVWHMSAGSNITKPDGN
;
A
#
# COMPACT_ATOMS: atom_id res chain seq x y z
N MET A 1 68.17 22.28 17.32
CA MET A 1 67.16 21.22 17.13
C MET A 1 65.79 21.77 17.63
N LYS A 2 64.94 22.22 16.70
CA LYS A 2 63.56 22.72 17.01
C LYS A 2 62.59 21.56 16.85
N LYS A 3 61.91 21.16 17.93
CA LYS A 3 60.84 20.14 17.88
C LYS A 3 59.57 20.80 17.37
N LEU A 4 59.07 20.35 16.24
CA LEU A 4 57.77 20.70 15.68
C LEU A 4 56.71 19.82 16.36
N ILE A 5 55.80 20.41 17.10
CA ILE A 5 54.63 19.74 17.69
C ILE A 5 53.50 19.88 16.68
N PHE A 6 53.09 18.75 16.06
CA PHE A 6 51.87 18.65 15.23
C PHE A 6 50.67 18.46 16.16
N THR A 7 49.82 19.48 16.28
CA THR A 7 48.53 19.35 16.93
C THR A 7 47.52 18.82 15.93
N LEU A 8 47.09 17.56 16.12
CA LEU A 8 46.05 16.92 15.31
C LEU A 8 44.69 17.41 15.81
N CYS A 9 44.05 18.33 15.09
CA CYS A 9 42.67 18.71 15.36
C CYS A 9 41.75 17.61 14.79
N LEU A 10 41.21 16.76 15.67
CA LEU A 10 40.07 15.92 15.35
C LEU A 10 38.80 16.78 15.20
N VAL A 11 38.39 17.05 13.98
CA VAL A 11 37.06 17.60 13.70
C VAL A 11 36.07 16.44 13.84
N ALA A 12 35.43 16.32 14.99
CA ALA A 12 34.28 15.45 15.18
C ALA A 12 33.11 16.07 14.39
N CYS A 13 32.86 15.54 13.20
CA CYS A 13 31.64 15.87 12.44
C CYS A 13 30.46 15.20 13.14
N SER A 14 29.82 15.91 14.07
CA SER A 14 28.55 15.47 14.65
C SER A 14 27.49 15.61 13.57
N MET A 15 27.10 14.48 12.95
CA MET A 15 25.87 14.39 12.18
C MET A 15 24.70 14.56 13.17
N THR A 16 24.23 15.77 13.37
CA THR A 16 22.95 16.02 14.01
C THR A 16 21.88 15.44 13.07
N ALA A 17 21.21 14.36 13.51
CA ALA A 17 20.01 13.89 12.85
C ALA A 17 19.04 15.08 12.75
N ALA A 18 18.71 15.50 11.53
CA ALA A 18 17.75 16.57 11.30
C ALA A 18 16.44 16.17 11.99
N GLN A 19 16.08 16.91 13.03
CA GLN A 19 14.83 16.67 13.73
C GLN A 19 13.70 17.09 12.79
N ALA A 20 12.78 16.16 12.49
CA ALA A 20 11.66 16.45 11.60
C ALA A 20 10.86 17.63 12.18
N GLN A 21 10.76 18.71 11.42
CA GLN A 21 10.02 19.91 11.81
C GLN A 21 8.54 19.75 11.39
N THR A 22 7.67 20.37 12.19
CA THR A 22 6.25 20.55 11.79
C THR A 22 6.20 21.49 10.59
N ILE A 23 5.47 21.06 9.56
CA ILE A 23 5.19 21.88 8.38
C ILE A 23 3.75 22.39 8.52
N ASP A 24 3.56 23.67 8.29
CA ASP A 24 2.25 24.33 8.36
C ASP A 24 2.11 25.31 7.18
N THR A 25 1.26 24.95 6.23
CA THR A 25 1.11 25.67 4.97
C THR A 25 -0.33 26.11 4.73
N LEU A 26 -0.52 27.41 4.60
CA LEU A 26 -1.77 28.01 4.14
C LEU A 26 -1.79 27.98 2.61
N LEU A 27 -2.54 27.03 2.02
CA LEU A 27 -2.57 26.82 0.57
C LEU A 27 -3.63 27.65 -0.14
N ASN A 28 -4.85 27.74 0.43
CA ASN A 28 -6.02 28.45 -0.12
C ASN A 28 -6.33 28.12 -1.60
N LYS A 29 -6.07 26.88 -2.03
CA LYS A 29 -6.18 26.45 -3.42
C LYS A 29 -7.53 25.80 -3.69
N VAL A 30 -8.16 26.19 -4.81
CA VAL A 30 -9.33 25.54 -5.41
C VAL A 30 -8.99 25.25 -6.86
N SER A 31 -9.34 24.08 -7.35
CA SER A 31 -9.05 23.65 -8.72
C SER A 31 -10.23 22.88 -9.29
N THR A 32 -10.39 22.89 -10.62
CA THR A 32 -11.27 21.99 -11.35
C THR A 32 -10.56 20.75 -11.87
N GLN A 33 -9.27 20.63 -11.53
CA GLN A 33 -8.42 19.49 -11.85
C GLN A 33 -7.76 18.99 -10.59
N PRO A 34 -7.48 17.68 -10.48
CA PRO A 34 -6.67 17.12 -9.41
C PRO A 34 -5.32 17.84 -9.30
N PHE A 35 -4.80 17.97 -8.08
CA PHE A 35 -3.47 18.55 -7.85
C PHE A 35 -2.74 17.86 -6.72
N THR A 36 -1.42 18.03 -6.67
CA THR A 36 -0.55 17.50 -5.62
C THR A 36 0.07 18.62 -4.79
N PHE A 37 0.44 18.25 -3.57
CA PHE A 37 1.30 19.02 -2.67
C PHE A 37 2.38 18.08 -2.18
N SER A 38 3.64 18.51 -2.19
CA SER A 38 4.78 17.71 -1.74
C SER A 38 5.61 18.51 -0.75
N ALA A 39 6.09 17.85 0.30
CA ALA A 39 6.93 18.45 1.32
C ALA A 39 8.10 17.52 1.64
N GLN A 40 9.33 18.02 1.56
CA GLN A 40 10.51 17.23 1.94
C GLN A 40 10.52 16.98 3.44
N VAL A 41 10.57 15.70 3.81
CA VAL A 41 10.63 15.26 5.22
C VAL A 41 11.51 14.02 5.34
N PRO A 42 12.17 13.79 6.49
CA PRO A 42 12.89 12.54 6.76
C PRO A 42 11.99 11.31 6.71
N ASP A 43 12.59 10.12 6.66
CA ASP A 43 11.85 8.85 6.85
C ASP A 43 11.17 8.84 8.22
N GLY A 44 9.91 8.39 8.25
CA GLY A 44 9.15 8.30 9.47
C GLY A 44 7.64 8.28 9.28
N ASN A 45 6.95 8.35 10.40
CA ASN A 45 5.50 8.42 10.45
C ASN A 45 5.06 9.85 10.75
N TYR A 46 4.06 10.31 10.05
CA TYR A 46 3.55 11.69 10.13
C TYR A 46 2.05 11.71 10.33
N ARG A 47 1.57 12.60 11.21
CA ARG A 47 0.18 13.03 11.19
C ARG A 47 0.04 14.14 10.18
N VAL A 48 -0.93 13.99 9.30
CA VAL A 48 -1.31 15.01 8.32
C VAL A 48 -2.71 15.51 8.68
N THR A 49 -2.84 16.80 8.91
CA THR A 49 -4.13 17.48 9.12
C THR A 49 -4.39 18.41 7.94
N VAL A 50 -5.53 18.21 7.28
CA VAL A 50 -5.95 18.99 6.12
C VAL A 50 -7.24 19.71 6.43
N THR A 51 -7.24 21.03 6.31
CA THR A 51 -8.47 21.84 6.31
C THR A 51 -8.94 22.01 4.88
N LEU A 52 -10.07 21.38 4.55
CA LEU A 52 -10.74 21.42 3.25
C LEU A 52 -11.76 22.54 3.21
N GLY A 53 -11.99 23.11 2.03
CA GLY A 53 -12.97 24.17 1.82
C GLY A 53 -12.35 25.46 1.33
N ASN A 54 -13.21 26.41 0.96
CA ASN A 54 -12.80 27.73 0.46
C ASN A 54 -13.82 28.82 0.79
N LYS A 55 -13.35 30.04 1.04
CA LYS A 55 -14.20 31.19 1.38
C LYS A 55 -15.18 31.56 0.26
N LYS A 56 -14.78 31.40 -1.01
CA LYS A 56 -15.51 31.91 -2.18
C LYS A 56 -16.25 30.84 -2.98
N LYS A 57 -15.82 29.57 -2.89
CA LYS A 57 -16.35 28.43 -3.68
C LYS A 57 -16.70 27.25 -2.79
N ALA A 58 -17.62 26.41 -3.23
CA ALA A 58 -17.83 25.09 -2.67
C ALA A 58 -16.66 24.17 -3.07
N GLY A 59 -16.43 23.09 -2.32
CA GLY A 59 -15.41 22.09 -2.60
C GLY A 59 -15.95 20.66 -2.62
N GLN A 60 -15.31 19.81 -3.41
CA GLN A 60 -15.54 18.37 -3.49
C GLN A 60 -14.18 17.68 -3.61
N THR A 61 -13.67 17.18 -2.50
CA THR A 61 -12.25 16.77 -2.37
C THR A 61 -12.13 15.34 -1.86
N VAL A 62 -11.39 14.51 -2.59
CA VAL A 62 -10.88 13.21 -2.19
C VAL A 62 -9.42 13.39 -1.76
N VAL A 63 -9.00 12.75 -0.66
CA VAL A 63 -7.64 12.89 -0.11
C VAL A 63 -6.87 11.58 -0.23
N ARG A 64 -5.70 11.65 -0.87
CA ARG A 64 -4.74 10.56 -1.01
C ARG A 64 -3.34 11.03 -0.63
N ALA A 65 -2.45 10.09 -0.32
CA ALA A 65 -1.05 10.36 -0.07
C ALA A 65 -0.14 9.38 -0.82
N GLU A 66 1.13 9.73 -0.98
CA GLU A 66 2.15 8.93 -1.64
C GLU A 66 1.69 8.48 -3.03
N SER A 67 2.01 7.26 -3.43
CA SER A 67 1.51 6.67 -4.67
C SER A 67 0.04 6.25 -4.52
N ARG A 68 -0.83 7.23 -4.37
CA ARG A 68 -2.30 7.09 -4.39
C ARG A 68 -2.92 6.31 -3.22
N ARG A 69 -2.27 6.21 -2.05
CA ARG A 69 -2.90 5.64 -0.85
C ARG A 69 -4.17 6.43 -0.50
N HIS A 70 -5.29 5.74 -0.38
CA HIS A 70 -6.61 6.33 -0.23
C HIS A 70 -6.97 6.53 1.24
N TYR A 71 -7.21 7.78 1.66
CA TYR A 71 -7.51 8.12 3.05
C TYR A 71 -8.95 8.59 3.26
N PHE A 72 -9.47 9.41 2.38
CA PHE A 72 -10.85 9.91 2.48
C PHE A 72 -11.54 9.88 1.13
N ASP A 73 -12.77 9.38 1.16
CA ASP A 73 -13.73 9.53 0.08
C ASP A 73 -14.09 11.01 -0.11
N MET A 74 -14.99 11.28 -1.04
CA MET A 74 -15.40 12.64 -1.37
C MET A 74 -15.97 13.40 -0.15
N ILE A 75 -15.26 14.43 0.26
CA ILE A 75 -15.72 15.40 1.26
C ILE A 75 -16.25 16.62 0.53
N THR A 76 -17.53 16.95 0.80
CA THR A 76 -18.19 18.11 0.20
C THR A 76 -18.25 19.26 1.21
N THR A 77 -17.73 20.42 0.82
CA THR A 77 -17.78 21.64 1.63
C THR A 77 -18.60 22.74 0.92
N LYS A 78 -19.48 23.41 1.65
CA LYS A 78 -20.21 24.56 1.12
C LYS A 78 -19.30 25.80 1.06
N LYS A 79 -19.63 26.77 0.21
CA LYS A 79 -18.95 28.08 0.16
C LYS A 79 -18.83 28.69 1.57
N GLY A 80 -17.63 29.08 1.96
CA GLY A 80 -17.34 29.68 3.26
C GLY A 80 -17.37 28.72 4.45
N LYS A 81 -17.53 27.41 4.21
CA LYS A 81 -17.46 26.35 5.23
C LYS A 81 -16.19 25.53 5.04
N TYR A 82 -15.70 25.01 6.15
CA TYR A 82 -14.47 24.23 6.20
C TYR A 82 -14.71 22.92 6.95
N GLU A 83 -14.02 21.88 6.50
CA GLU A 83 -13.98 20.57 7.12
C GLU A 83 -12.52 20.22 7.39
N THR A 84 -12.20 19.78 8.60
CA THR A 84 -10.83 19.38 8.95
C THR A 84 -10.78 17.88 9.15
N VAL A 85 -9.87 17.24 8.43
CA VAL A 85 -9.61 15.79 8.51
C VAL A 85 -8.17 15.55 8.86
N SER A 86 -7.92 14.45 9.58
CA SER A 86 -6.59 14.03 9.99
C SER A 86 -6.38 12.54 9.73
N PHE A 87 -5.13 12.17 9.40
CA PHE A 87 -4.73 10.80 9.15
C PHE A 87 -3.21 10.65 9.40
N VAL A 88 -2.75 9.41 9.44
CA VAL A 88 -1.33 9.10 9.60
C VAL A 88 -0.78 8.45 8.33
N VAL A 89 0.44 8.85 7.95
CA VAL A 89 1.10 8.35 6.74
C VAL A 89 2.56 8.01 7.06
N ASN A 90 3.05 6.90 6.50
CA ASN A 90 4.46 6.55 6.52
C ASN A 90 5.13 7.05 5.23
N LYS A 91 6.24 7.75 5.40
CA LYS A 91 7.18 8.15 4.34
C LYS A 91 8.49 7.39 4.54
N HIS A 92 9.00 6.80 3.48
CA HIS A 92 10.28 6.12 3.49
C HIS A 92 11.02 6.33 2.16
N ASN A 93 12.35 6.21 2.22
CA ASN A 93 13.23 6.19 1.06
C ASN A 93 14.02 4.87 0.99
N PRO A 94 14.77 4.59 -0.07
CA PRO A 94 15.45 3.30 -0.22
C PRO A 94 16.69 3.11 0.66
N VAL A 95 17.14 4.10 1.41
CA VAL A 95 18.37 4.03 2.23
C VAL A 95 18.17 3.09 3.43
N ILE A 96 19.04 2.08 3.58
CA ILE A 96 19.10 1.17 4.72
C ILE A 96 20.15 1.67 5.71
N ASP A 97 21.36 1.92 5.23
CA ASP A 97 22.49 2.47 5.98
C ASP A 97 23.41 3.28 5.06
N ALA A 98 24.56 3.69 5.55
CA ALA A 98 25.51 4.53 4.80
C ALA A 98 26.01 3.89 3.48
N LYS A 99 25.92 2.56 3.31
CA LYS A 99 26.45 1.82 2.17
C LYS A 99 25.38 1.00 1.43
N THR A 100 24.24 0.75 2.07
CA THR A 100 23.25 -0.22 1.62
C THR A 100 21.91 0.47 1.33
N ARG A 101 21.31 0.09 0.22
CA ARG A 101 20.00 0.59 -0.21
C ARG A 101 19.12 -0.56 -0.69
N VAL A 102 17.82 -0.37 -0.64
CA VAL A 102 16.86 -1.23 -1.36
C VAL A 102 17.21 -1.19 -2.85
N LYS A 103 17.27 -2.36 -3.48
CA LYS A 103 17.55 -2.50 -4.92
C LYS A 103 16.26 -2.27 -5.70
N LEU A 104 15.92 -1.00 -5.90
CA LEU A 104 14.73 -0.61 -6.65
C LEU A 104 14.82 -1.05 -8.11
N LYS A 105 13.68 -1.35 -8.73
CA LYS A 105 13.58 -1.47 -10.18
C LYS A 105 13.76 -0.08 -10.82
N PRO A 106 14.26 0.02 -12.06
CA PRO A 106 14.48 1.32 -12.70
C PRO A 106 13.26 2.26 -12.65
N ARG A 107 12.06 1.73 -12.87
CA ARG A 107 10.81 2.53 -12.82
C ARG A 107 10.44 3.07 -11.44
N GLU A 108 10.86 2.40 -10.36
CA GLU A 108 10.55 2.82 -9.00
C GLU A 108 11.32 4.06 -8.57
N THR A 109 12.41 4.41 -9.26
CA THR A 109 13.22 5.58 -8.94
C THR A 109 12.45 6.89 -9.08
N ASP A 110 11.39 6.89 -9.88
CA ASP A 110 10.53 8.05 -10.12
C ASP A 110 9.20 7.97 -9.34
N TYR A 111 9.01 6.92 -8.52
CA TYR A 111 7.77 6.75 -7.75
C TYR A 111 7.78 7.56 -6.46
N LYS A 112 6.66 8.18 -6.16
CA LYS A 112 6.45 8.97 -4.92
C LYS A 112 6.68 8.16 -3.65
N ASN A 113 6.47 6.86 -3.72
CA ASN A 113 6.67 5.96 -2.57
C ASN A 113 8.13 5.87 -2.11
N TRP A 114 9.10 6.28 -2.94
CA TRP A 114 10.53 6.13 -2.67
C TRP A 114 11.31 7.45 -2.73
N ASP A 115 10.65 8.58 -2.95
CA ASP A 115 11.28 9.90 -3.01
C ASP A 115 11.57 10.48 -1.60
N ASP A 116 12.13 11.66 -1.52
CA ASP A 116 12.46 12.36 -0.27
C ASP A 116 11.32 13.27 0.23
N SER A 117 10.12 13.14 -0.35
CA SER A 117 8.97 13.98 -0.04
C SER A 117 7.80 13.15 0.52
N LEU A 118 7.01 13.75 1.39
CA LEU A 118 5.66 13.31 1.69
C LEU A 118 4.73 13.98 0.67
N ASN A 119 4.03 13.15 -0.09
CA ASN A 119 3.20 13.56 -1.20
C ASN A 119 1.71 13.47 -0.84
N LEU A 120 0.95 14.53 -1.10
CA LEU A 120 -0.49 14.57 -0.92
C LEU A 120 -1.17 14.82 -2.26
N SER A 121 -2.26 14.13 -2.53
CA SER A 121 -3.05 14.26 -3.75
C SER A 121 -4.49 14.60 -3.42
N PHE A 122 -4.98 15.66 -4.04
CA PHE A 122 -6.34 16.16 -3.87
C PHE A 122 -7.08 15.99 -5.19
N CYS A 123 -8.06 15.08 -5.19
CA CYS A 123 -8.83 14.68 -6.36
C CYS A 123 -10.29 15.07 -6.21
N GLY A 124 -11.08 14.82 -7.24
CA GLY A 124 -12.51 15.14 -7.24
C GLY A 124 -12.85 16.28 -8.22
N PRO A 125 -14.13 16.60 -8.40
CA PRO A 125 -14.57 17.60 -9.38
C PRO A 125 -14.14 19.03 -9.03
N MET A 126 -14.00 19.35 -7.75
CA MET A 126 -13.64 20.70 -7.27
C MET A 126 -12.81 20.60 -5.98
N PRO A 127 -11.58 20.01 -6.03
CA PRO A 127 -10.75 19.94 -4.83
C PRO A 127 -10.44 21.34 -4.29
N ALA A 128 -10.68 21.52 -2.98
CA ALA A 128 -10.53 22.78 -2.28
C ALA A 128 -9.80 22.57 -0.96
N VAL A 129 -8.59 23.09 -0.86
CA VAL A 129 -7.70 22.96 0.30
C VAL A 129 -7.31 24.32 0.83
N GLN A 130 -7.61 24.59 2.10
CA GLN A 130 -7.22 25.80 2.78
C GLN A 130 -5.84 25.67 3.40
N ARG A 131 -5.59 24.61 4.21
CA ARG A 131 -4.40 24.47 5.02
C ARG A 131 -3.96 23.03 5.10
N ILE A 132 -2.66 22.81 5.18
CA ILE A 132 -2.02 21.51 5.38
C ILE A 132 -1.04 21.64 6.55
N GLN A 133 -1.13 20.74 7.51
CA GLN A 133 -0.19 20.60 8.62
C GLN A 133 0.36 19.18 8.60
N ILE A 134 1.69 19.02 8.74
CA ILE A 134 2.40 17.75 8.76
C ILE A 134 3.28 17.73 10.01
N GLU A 135 3.03 16.78 10.89
CA GLU A 135 3.72 16.64 12.18
C GLU A 135 4.33 15.25 12.31
N PRO A 136 5.61 15.12 12.69
CA PRO A 136 6.21 13.82 12.96
C PRO A 136 5.56 13.19 14.20
N ILE A 137 5.27 11.87 14.11
CA ILE A 137 4.72 11.11 15.22
C ILE A 137 5.58 9.87 15.51
N LYS A 138 5.69 9.50 16.79
CA LYS A 138 6.52 8.36 17.22
C LYS A 138 5.70 7.19 17.76
N ASN A 139 4.60 7.48 18.44
CA ASN A 139 3.81 6.48 19.18
C ASN A 139 2.60 6.04 18.37
N VAL A 140 2.85 5.35 17.24
CA VAL A 140 1.83 4.75 16.40
C VAL A 140 2.29 3.35 16.00
N THR A 141 1.38 2.40 15.96
CA THR A 141 1.67 1.05 15.44
C THR A 141 1.86 1.11 13.93
N THR A 142 2.99 0.62 13.44
CA THR A 142 3.27 0.54 12.01
C THR A 142 2.94 -0.86 11.48
N VAL A 143 2.21 -0.91 10.37
CA VAL A 143 1.92 -2.14 9.62
C VAL A 143 2.68 -2.08 8.30
N PHE A 144 3.73 -2.88 8.20
CA PHE A 144 4.53 -3.00 6.99
C PHE A 144 3.89 -3.99 6.03
N LEU A 145 3.73 -3.61 4.77
CA LEU A 145 3.15 -4.46 3.73
C LEU A 145 4.25 -5.01 2.83
N CYS A 146 4.30 -6.33 2.71
CA CYS A 146 5.21 -7.07 1.83
C CYS A 146 4.38 -7.82 0.80
N GLY A 147 4.69 -7.65 -0.47
CA GLY A 147 3.92 -8.30 -1.52
C GLY A 147 4.33 -7.89 -2.93
N ASN A 148 3.44 -8.20 -3.84
CA ASN A 148 3.58 -7.95 -5.27
C ASN A 148 2.56 -6.90 -5.80
N SER A 149 2.17 -7.03 -7.07
CA SER A 149 1.25 -6.08 -7.73
C SER A 149 -0.16 -6.02 -7.14
N THR A 150 -0.56 -7.00 -6.34
CA THR A 150 -1.85 -7.01 -5.65
C THR A 150 -1.82 -6.24 -4.32
N VAL A 151 -0.61 -5.89 -3.84
CA VAL A 151 -0.36 -5.21 -2.56
C VAL A 151 0.22 -3.80 -2.74
N VAL A 152 1.08 -3.60 -3.75
CA VAL A 152 1.84 -2.36 -3.99
C VAL A 152 0.95 -1.13 -4.08
N ASP A 153 1.49 0.04 -3.72
CA ASP A 153 0.88 1.31 -4.11
C ASP A 153 1.09 1.53 -5.61
N GLN A 154 0.11 1.16 -6.44
CA GLN A 154 0.17 1.32 -7.89
C GLN A 154 0.28 2.82 -8.24
N GLU A 155 1.36 3.21 -8.94
CA GLU A 155 1.58 4.61 -9.34
C GLU A 155 0.55 5.05 -10.39
N ASN A 156 0.21 4.16 -11.32
CA ASN A 156 -0.60 4.48 -12.49
C ASN A 156 -1.99 3.85 -12.47
N GLU A 157 -2.99 4.64 -12.85
CA GLU A 157 -4.36 4.17 -13.08
C GLU A 157 -4.48 3.51 -14.47
N PRO A 158 -5.43 2.58 -14.66
CA PRO A 158 -6.49 2.18 -13.72
C PRO A 158 -6.09 1.07 -12.74
N TRP A 159 -4.84 0.64 -12.69
CA TRP A 159 -4.39 -0.37 -11.74
C TRP A 159 -4.45 0.16 -10.31
N ALA A 160 -4.88 -0.71 -9.41
CA ALA A 160 -4.92 -0.45 -7.98
C ALA A 160 -4.65 -1.75 -7.22
N SER A 161 -4.39 -1.64 -5.92
CA SER A 161 -4.18 -2.79 -5.05
C SER A 161 -4.76 -2.56 -3.65
N TRP A 162 -4.92 -3.63 -2.88
CA TRP A 162 -5.50 -3.52 -1.56
C TRP A 162 -4.64 -2.71 -0.58
N GLY A 163 -3.31 -2.72 -0.76
CA GLY A 163 -2.42 -1.95 0.11
C GLY A 163 -2.65 -0.43 0.02
N GLN A 164 -3.07 0.07 -1.16
CA GLN A 164 -3.47 1.47 -1.33
C GLN A 164 -4.82 1.79 -0.67
N MET A 165 -5.73 0.81 -0.58
CA MET A 165 -7.10 1.03 -0.13
C MET A 165 -7.28 0.79 1.37
N ILE A 166 -6.45 -0.03 1.99
CA ILE A 166 -6.61 -0.42 3.41
C ILE A 166 -6.52 0.79 4.35
N THR A 167 -5.73 1.79 4.01
CA THR A 167 -5.57 3.03 4.77
C THR A 167 -6.87 3.78 5.00
N ARG A 168 -7.87 3.60 4.12
CA ARG A 168 -9.20 4.22 4.24
C ARG A 168 -9.94 3.75 5.50
N TRP A 169 -9.71 2.53 5.91
CA TRP A 169 -10.49 1.92 6.99
C TRP A 169 -9.92 2.16 8.39
N PHE A 170 -8.69 2.68 8.49
CA PHE A 170 -8.02 2.87 9.78
C PHE A 170 -7.90 4.34 10.17
N GLY A 171 -8.04 4.59 11.47
CA GLY A 171 -7.78 5.89 12.09
C GLY A 171 -6.30 6.07 12.46
N GLU A 172 -6.01 7.12 13.22
CA GLU A 172 -4.64 7.58 13.50
C GLU A 172 -3.81 6.66 14.41
N GLY A 173 -4.38 5.60 14.96
CA GLY A 173 -3.65 4.64 15.82
C GLY A 173 -2.81 3.62 15.05
N VAL A 174 -2.98 3.53 13.73
CA VAL A 174 -2.26 2.59 12.84
C VAL A 174 -1.82 3.30 11.58
N VAL A 175 -0.55 3.12 11.19
CA VAL A 175 0.00 3.61 9.93
C VAL A 175 0.46 2.44 9.06
N PHE A 176 0.19 2.51 7.77
CA PHE A 176 0.62 1.51 6.79
C PHE A 176 1.85 2.00 6.02
N ALA A 177 2.88 1.14 5.96
CA ALA A 177 4.12 1.36 5.23
C ALA A 177 4.25 0.29 4.14
N ASN A 178 4.02 0.66 2.88
CA ASN A 178 3.93 -0.30 1.78
C ASN A 178 5.28 -0.47 1.07
N TYR A 179 5.90 -1.65 1.23
CA TYR A 179 7.18 -2.02 0.62
C TYR A 179 7.03 -3.01 -0.56
N ALA A 180 5.79 -3.34 -0.92
CA ALA A 180 5.48 -4.21 -2.04
C ALA A 180 5.89 -3.58 -3.39
N GLU A 181 6.09 -4.42 -4.41
CA GLU A 181 6.30 -3.97 -5.77
C GLU A 181 5.81 -5.02 -6.78
N SER A 182 5.25 -4.54 -7.88
CA SER A 182 4.74 -5.37 -8.97
C SER A 182 5.83 -6.31 -9.51
N GLY A 183 5.45 -7.58 -9.74
CA GLY A 183 6.36 -8.60 -10.25
C GLY A 183 7.33 -9.20 -9.23
N LEU A 184 7.24 -8.86 -7.93
CA LEU A 184 8.07 -9.50 -6.91
C LEU A 184 7.49 -10.84 -6.45
N SER A 185 8.41 -11.79 -6.23
CA SER A 185 8.23 -13.01 -5.46
C SER A 185 8.82 -12.86 -4.06
N CYS A 186 8.60 -13.81 -3.15
CA CYS A 186 9.33 -13.88 -1.88
C CYS A 186 10.85 -13.81 -2.09
N THR A 187 11.37 -14.57 -3.06
CA THR A 187 12.80 -14.63 -3.41
C THR A 187 13.34 -13.26 -3.80
N THR A 188 12.66 -12.58 -4.72
CA THR A 188 13.13 -11.30 -5.25
C THR A 188 12.94 -10.16 -4.26
N PHE A 189 11.90 -10.19 -3.42
CA PHE A 189 11.69 -9.21 -2.34
C PHE A 189 12.85 -9.25 -1.33
N LEU A 190 13.25 -10.45 -0.89
CA LEU A 190 14.40 -10.65 0.00
C LEU A 190 15.72 -10.23 -0.69
N ALA A 191 15.94 -10.64 -1.94
CA ALA A 191 17.15 -10.29 -2.69
C ALA A 191 17.30 -8.79 -2.97
N GLN A 192 16.17 -8.05 -3.02
CA GLN A 192 16.15 -6.59 -3.14
C GLN A 192 16.34 -5.86 -1.80
N LEU A 193 16.55 -6.59 -0.70
CA LEU A 193 16.78 -6.04 0.64
C LEU A 193 15.58 -5.23 1.20
N ARG A 194 14.36 -5.51 0.73
CA ARG A 194 13.17 -4.79 1.20
C ARG A 194 12.83 -5.16 2.65
N LEU A 195 12.96 -6.45 3.01
CA LEU A 195 12.80 -6.87 4.40
C LEU A 195 13.90 -6.27 5.30
N ASP A 196 15.13 -6.15 4.79
CA ASP A 196 16.23 -5.50 5.53
C ASP A 196 15.87 -4.05 5.86
N LYS A 197 15.33 -3.30 4.88
CA LYS A 197 14.86 -1.93 5.11
C LYS A 197 13.73 -1.88 6.13
N ILE A 198 12.73 -2.76 6.04
CA ILE A 198 11.64 -2.84 7.02
C ILE A 198 12.21 -3.03 8.43
N LEU A 199 13.14 -3.97 8.61
CA LEU A 199 13.74 -4.28 9.91
C LEU A 199 14.53 -3.13 10.54
N THR A 200 14.99 -2.15 9.75
CA THR A 200 15.61 -0.94 10.31
C THR A 200 14.60 0.01 10.96
N GLN A 201 13.32 -0.13 10.64
CA GLN A 201 12.24 0.75 11.11
C GLN A 201 11.27 0.05 12.06
N LEU A 202 11.20 -1.28 11.99
CA LEU A 202 10.29 -2.10 12.77
C LEU A 202 10.61 -1.98 14.26
N LYS A 203 9.59 -1.66 15.04
CA LYS A 203 9.64 -1.61 16.51
C LYS A 203 8.90 -2.80 17.09
N LYS A 204 9.17 -3.07 18.36
CA LYS A 204 8.38 -4.05 19.11
C LYS A 204 6.87 -3.74 18.96
N ASP A 205 6.09 -4.78 18.74
CA ASP A 205 4.64 -4.75 18.57
C ASP A 205 4.13 -4.09 17.26
N ASP A 206 5.03 -3.72 16.33
CA ASP A 206 4.65 -3.42 14.95
C ASP A 206 4.26 -4.70 14.19
N TYR A 207 3.60 -4.56 13.04
CA TYR A 207 3.09 -5.68 12.24
C TYR A 207 3.74 -5.73 10.87
N VAL A 208 3.89 -6.95 10.35
CA VAL A 208 4.27 -7.20 8.95
C VAL A 208 3.21 -8.10 8.33
N ILE A 209 2.53 -7.64 7.28
CA ILE A 209 1.58 -8.44 6.50
C ILE A 209 2.24 -8.85 5.20
N VAL A 210 2.22 -10.15 4.88
CA VAL A 210 2.93 -10.75 3.76
C VAL A 210 1.94 -11.45 2.82
N GLU A 211 1.86 -11.01 1.57
CA GLU A 211 1.10 -11.66 0.49
C GLU A 211 2.00 -11.91 -0.71
N PHE A 212 2.31 -13.15 -1.00
CA PHE A 212 3.04 -13.59 -2.19
C PHE A 212 2.42 -14.87 -2.78
N GLY A 213 2.90 -15.28 -3.97
CA GLY A 213 2.47 -16.47 -4.68
C GLY A 213 2.43 -16.26 -6.19
N HIS A 214 1.81 -15.16 -6.66
CA HIS A 214 1.60 -14.85 -8.08
C HIS A 214 2.85 -14.90 -8.95
N ASN A 215 4.01 -14.55 -8.40
CA ASN A 215 5.27 -14.52 -9.12
C ASN A 215 6.21 -15.65 -8.67
N ASP A 216 6.05 -16.15 -7.46
CA ASP A 216 6.77 -17.31 -6.96
C ASP A 216 6.47 -18.55 -7.80
N GLU A 217 5.23 -18.72 -8.25
CA GLU A 217 4.82 -19.83 -9.12
C GLU A 217 5.43 -19.80 -10.53
N LYS A 218 5.98 -18.64 -10.94
CA LYS A 218 6.68 -18.46 -12.21
C LYS A 218 8.17 -18.84 -12.14
N GLU A 219 8.74 -18.95 -10.93
CA GLU A 219 10.11 -19.42 -10.71
C GLU A 219 10.20 -20.92 -11.04
N LYS A 220 11.21 -21.33 -11.85
CA LYS A 220 11.31 -22.69 -12.40
C LYS A 220 12.73 -23.27 -12.29
N LYS A 221 13.58 -22.69 -11.45
CA LYS A 221 14.94 -23.20 -11.21
C LYS A 221 14.90 -24.42 -10.29
N ALA A 222 15.97 -25.19 -10.28
CA ALA A 222 16.13 -26.28 -9.32
C ALA A 222 16.01 -25.74 -7.88
N GLY A 223 15.12 -26.33 -7.08
CA GLY A 223 14.82 -25.89 -5.72
C GLY A 223 13.74 -24.81 -5.61
N ASP A 224 13.15 -24.36 -6.73
CA ASP A 224 11.96 -23.52 -6.71
C ASP A 224 10.68 -24.35 -6.51
N GLY A 225 9.62 -23.68 -6.05
CA GLY A 225 8.30 -24.26 -5.89
C GLY A 225 7.65 -23.99 -4.53
N ALA A 226 6.37 -24.30 -4.46
CA ALA A 226 5.53 -24.03 -3.29
C ALA A 226 6.09 -24.65 -1.99
N TRP A 227 6.52 -25.91 -2.06
CA TRP A 227 7.01 -26.69 -0.92
C TRP A 227 8.54 -26.54 -0.68
N TYR A 228 9.24 -25.76 -1.50
CA TYR A 228 10.68 -25.54 -1.44
C TYR A 228 11.05 -24.07 -1.18
N SER A 229 11.46 -23.33 -2.22
CA SER A 229 11.90 -21.93 -2.09
C SER A 229 10.85 -21.03 -1.45
N TYR A 230 9.58 -21.15 -1.86
CA TYR A 230 8.49 -20.35 -1.33
C TYR A 230 8.27 -20.60 0.17
N SER A 231 8.11 -21.87 0.60
CA SER A 231 7.96 -22.23 2.02
C SER A 231 9.17 -21.82 2.87
N ARG A 232 10.40 -22.00 2.34
CA ARG A 232 11.62 -21.55 3.01
C ARG A 232 11.64 -20.03 3.19
N ASN A 233 11.28 -19.27 2.17
CA ASN A 233 11.29 -17.82 2.21
C ASN A 233 10.22 -17.28 3.16
N LEU A 234 9.03 -17.86 3.21
CA LEU A 234 8.00 -17.53 4.20
C LEU A 234 8.50 -17.75 5.64
N LYS A 235 9.24 -18.84 5.88
CA LYS A 235 9.89 -19.07 7.18
C LYS A 235 10.92 -17.98 7.49
N ILE A 236 11.71 -17.52 6.52
CA ILE A 236 12.67 -16.42 6.71
C ILE A 236 11.94 -15.14 7.14
N PHE A 237 10.81 -14.80 6.51
CA PHE A 237 9.98 -13.67 6.96
C PHE A 237 9.54 -13.84 8.41
N ALA A 238 8.99 -15.01 8.76
CA ALA A 238 8.49 -15.29 10.10
C ALA A 238 9.61 -15.17 11.16
N ASP A 239 10.75 -15.81 10.92
CA ASP A 239 11.88 -15.80 11.86
C ASP A 239 12.43 -14.39 12.07
N ARG A 240 12.68 -13.66 10.98
CA ARG A 240 13.31 -12.33 11.06
C ARG A 240 12.40 -11.28 11.71
N VAL A 241 11.11 -11.29 11.38
CA VAL A 241 10.14 -10.35 11.97
C VAL A 241 9.94 -10.63 13.46
N LYS A 242 9.74 -11.90 13.84
CA LYS A 242 9.60 -12.29 15.25
C LYS A 242 10.86 -12.01 16.07
N SER A 243 12.05 -12.28 15.52
CA SER A 243 13.32 -11.98 16.19
C SER A 243 13.53 -10.49 16.43
N ALA A 244 12.93 -9.63 15.61
CA ALA A 244 12.94 -8.18 15.78
C ALA A 244 11.82 -7.66 16.71
N GLY A 245 10.99 -8.55 17.27
CA GLY A 245 9.90 -8.20 18.18
C GLY A 245 8.60 -7.78 17.51
N GLY A 246 8.48 -7.93 16.19
CA GLY A 246 7.27 -7.64 15.44
C GLY A 246 6.31 -8.83 15.35
N HIS A 247 5.07 -8.53 15.00
CA HIS A 247 4.05 -9.52 14.68
C HIS A 247 3.97 -9.74 13.17
N ILE A 248 3.83 -10.98 12.73
CA ILE A 248 3.69 -11.30 11.30
C ILE A 248 2.33 -11.95 11.03
N ILE A 249 1.71 -11.59 9.90
CA ILE A 249 0.46 -12.16 9.39
C ILE A 249 0.71 -12.55 7.94
N PHE A 250 0.34 -13.77 7.56
CA PHE A 250 0.34 -14.20 6.17
C PHE A 250 -1.04 -14.01 5.54
N CYS A 251 -1.03 -13.64 4.26
CA CYS A 251 -2.21 -13.61 3.40
C CYS A 251 -1.94 -14.53 2.22
N THR A 252 -2.79 -15.54 2.01
CA THR A 252 -2.69 -16.36 0.79
C THR A 252 -2.88 -15.48 -0.45
N PRO A 253 -2.26 -15.80 -1.60
CA PRO A 253 -2.41 -14.98 -2.80
C PRO A 253 -3.89 -14.83 -3.19
N THR A 254 -4.28 -13.64 -3.64
CA THR A 254 -5.62 -13.42 -4.18
C THR A 254 -5.84 -14.30 -5.42
N ALA A 255 -7.04 -14.87 -5.58
CA ALA A 255 -7.37 -15.67 -6.75
C ALA A 255 -7.26 -14.83 -8.04
N ARG A 256 -6.87 -15.48 -9.16
CA ARG A 256 -7.09 -14.91 -10.50
C ARG A 256 -8.51 -15.21 -10.95
N ARG A 257 -9.03 -14.38 -11.83
CA ARG A 257 -10.28 -14.66 -12.53
C ARG A 257 -10.04 -15.75 -13.60
N ALA A 258 -10.48 -16.96 -13.30
CA ALA A 258 -10.32 -18.13 -14.18
C ALA A 258 -11.56 -19.04 -14.07
N PHE A 259 -12.65 -18.63 -14.70
CA PHE A 259 -13.90 -19.39 -14.63
C PHE A 259 -13.90 -20.61 -15.54
N LYS A 260 -14.46 -21.70 -15.02
CA LYS A 260 -14.83 -22.90 -15.74
C LYS A 260 -16.14 -23.44 -15.12
N ASP A 261 -17.14 -23.69 -15.95
CA ASP A 261 -18.44 -24.22 -15.54
C ASP A 261 -19.08 -23.42 -14.37
N GLY A 262 -18.99 -22.08 -14.44
CA GLY A 262 -19.54 -21.15 -13.44
C GLY A 262 -18.77 -21.05 -12.12
N ARG A 263 -17.64 -21.74 -12.00
CA ARG A 263 -16.77 -21.72 -10.81
C ARG A 263 -15.41 -21.12 -11.12
N ASN A 264 -14.90 -20.29 -10.20
CA ASN A 264 -13.56 -19.76 -10.33
C ASN A 264 -12.53 -20.81 -9.91
N GLN A 265 -11.55 -21.08 -10.78
CA GLN A 265 -10.57 -22.14 -10.61
C GLN A 265 -9.35 -21.66 -9.83
N ASN A 266 -8.76 -22.53 -9.01
CA ASN A 266 -7.45 -22.27 -8.42
C ASN A 266 -6.36 -22.33 -9.51
N THR A 267 -5.72 -21.19 -9.78
CA THR A 267 -4.60 -21.09 -10.72
C THR A 267 -3.24 -21.07 -10.02
N HIS A 268 -3.21 -21.05 -8.69
CA HIS A 268 -2.00 -20.98 -7.89
C HIS A 268 -1.44 -22.36 -7.48
N GLY A 269 -2.10 -23.46 -7.91
CA GLY A 269 -1.66 -24.80 -7.49
C GLY A 269 -1.55 -24.91 -5.96
N ASP A 270 -0.40 -25.36 -5.48
CA ASP A 270 -0.14 -25.65 -4.07
C ASP A 270 0.29 -24.42 -3.23
N TYR A 271 0.50 -23.25 -3.84
CA TYR A 271 1.06 -22.10 -3.13
C TYR A 271 0.20 -21.62 -1.95
N PRO A 272 -1.14 -21.54 -2.04
CA PRO A 272 -1.97 -21.19 -0.88
C PRO A 272 -1.86 -22.21 0.26
N GLU A 273 -1.84 -23.50 -0.05
CA GLU A 273 -1.74 -24.55 0.98
C GLU A 273 -0.34 -24.64 1.58
N ALA A 274 0.70 -24.40 0.79
CA ALA A 274 2.07 -24.29 1.29
C ALA A 274 2.20 -23.14 2.30
N MET A 275 1.64 -21.95 2.01
CA MET A 275 1.62 -20.84 2.95
C MET A 275 0.87 -21.18 4.25
N LYS A 276 -0.32 -21.78 4.16
CA LYS A 276 -1.09 -22.22 5.34
C LYS A 276 -0.31 -23.26 6.17
N THR A 277 0.41 -24.15 5.51
CA THR A 277 1.24 -25.17 6.19
C THR A 277 2.42 -24.54 6.92
N VAL A 278 3.12 -23.59 6.31
CA VAL A 278 4.18 -22.81 6.99
C VAL A 278 3.57 -22.02 8.15
N ALA A 279 2.41 -21.38 7.95
CA ALA A 279 1.73 -20.61 8.99
C ALA A 279 1.42 -21.46 10.22
N ARG A 280 0.86 -22.67 10.03
CA ARG A 280 0.60 -23.62 11.14
C ARG A 280 1.88 -24.00 11.88
N ARG A 281 2.93 -24.37 11.14
CA ARG A 281 4.21 -24.81 11.71
C ARG A 281 4.93 -23.69 12.47
N GLU A 282 4.92 -22.49 11.93
CA GLU A 282 5.60 -21.34 12.52
C GLU A 282 4.68 -20.54 13.48
N HIS A 283 3.46 -21.00 13.77
CA HIS A 283 2.48 -20.27 14.59
C HIS A 283 2.27 -18.81 14.12
N VAL A 284 2.01 -18.65 12.83
CA VAL A 284 1.71 -17.36 12.19
C VAL A 284 0.22 -17.32 11.85
N PRO A 285 -0.52 -16.27 12.23
CA PRO A 285 -1.89 -16.07 11.76
C PRO A 285 -1.95 -15.95 10.22
N VAL A 286 -3.02 -16.47 9.61
CA VAL A 286 -3.21 -16.42 8.16
C VAL A 286 -4.61 -15.95 7.78
N ILE A 287 -4.67 -15.03 6.81
CA ILE A 287 -5.88 -14.60 6.12
C ILE A 287 -5.96 -15.39 4.82
N ASP A 288 -7.01 -16.18 4.61
CA ASP A 288 -7.21 -16.96 3.38
C ASP A 288 -7.83 -16.09 2.28
N LEU A 289 -7.01 -15.19 1.70
CA LEU A 289 -7.46 -14.33 0.60
C LEU A 289 -7.81 -15.10 -0.66
N THR A 290 -7.19 -16.27 -0.90
CA THR A 290 -7.56 -17.13 -2.03
C THR A 290 -9.03 -17.55 -1.92
N ALA A 291 -9.45 -18.03 -0.76
CA ALA A 291 -10.85 -18.43 -0.55
C ALA A 291 -11.80 -17.21 -0.60
N MET A 292 -11.43 -16.10 0.04
CA MET A 292 -12.26 -14.90 0.09
C MET A 292 -12.45 -14.27 -1.31
N SER A 293 -11.38 -14.14 -2.10
CA SER A 293 -11.46 -13.57 -3.44
C SER A 293 -12.12 -14.52 -4.44
N THR A 294 -12.02 -15.84 -4.26
CA THR A 294 -12.80 -16.81 -5.02
C THR A 294 -14.30 -16.61 -4.79
N ALA A 295 -14.73 -16.54 -3.51
CA ALA A 295 -16.13 -16.28 -3.16
C ALA A 295 -16.64 -14.94 -3.74
N PHE A 296 -15.80 -13.90 -3.72
CA PHE A 296 -16.08 -12.59 -4.30
C PHE A 296 -16.31 -12.65 -5.81
N TYR A 297 -15.43 -13.33 -6.57
CA TYR A 297 -15.60 -13.46 -8.01
C TYR A 297 -16.81 -14.31 -8.37
N GLU A 298 -17.05 -15.41 -7.64
CA GLU A 298 -18.23 -16.25 -7.86
C GLU A 298 -19.53 -15.49 -7.56
N ALA A 299 -19.56 -14.65 -6.53
CA ALA A 299 -20.72 -13.81 -6.20
C ALA A 299 -21.03 -12.77 -7.30
N LEU A 300 -20.00 -12.21 -7.93
CA LEU A 300 -20.17 -11.31 -9.08
C LEU A 300 -20.53 -12.07 -10.38
N GLY A 301 -20.23 -13.37 -10.44
CA GLY A 301 -20.35 -14.20 -11.64
C GLY A 301 -19.25 -13.93 -12.67
N GLU A 302 -19.19 -14.77 -13.70
CA GLU A 302 -18.11 -14.73 -14.69
C GLU A 302 -17.96 -13.37 -15.37
N GLU A 303 -19.04 -12.81 -15.90
CA GLU A 303 -18.99 -11.49 -16.55
C GLU A 303 -18.89 -10.33 -15.55
N GLY A 304 -19.63 -10.41 -14.44
CA GLY A 304 -19.62 -9.37 -13.40
C GLY A 304 -18.27 -9.17 -12.73
N SER A 305 -17.49 -10.25 -12.56
CA SER A 305 -16.16 -10.20 -11.94
C SER A 305 -15.12 -9.39 -12.74
N LYS A 306 -15.33 -9.18 -14.05
CA LYS A 306 -14.51 -8.26 -14.85
C LYS A 306 -14.54 -6.83 -14.29
N LYS A 307 -15.64 -6.42 -13.65
CA LYS A 307 -15.79 -5.10 -13.03
C LYS A 307 -14.85 -4.85 -11.85
N ALA A 308 -14.29 -5.90 -11.27
CA ALA A 308 -13.30 -5.81 -10.19
C ALA A 308 -11.85 -5.75 -10.69
N LEU A 309 -11.64 -5.95 -11.98
CA LEU A 309 -10.33 -6.13 -12.59
C LEU A 309 -10.11 -5.09 -13.69
N VAL A 310 -8.89 -5.02 -14.21
CA VAL A 310 -8.56 -4.06 -15.28
C VAL A 310 -9.07 -4.60 -16.62
N HIS A 311 -10.37 -4.49 -16.79
CA HIS A 311 -11.09 -4.79 -18.03
C HIS A 311 -11.79 -3.52 -18.52
N TYR A 312 -11.26 -2.92 -19.57
CA TYR A 312 -11.78 -1.67 -20.14
C TYR A 312 -11.74 -1.70 -21.67
N PRO A 313 -12.78 -1.24 -22.35
CA PRO A 313 -12.73 -1.03 -23.80
C PRO A 313 -11.60 -0.11 -24.21
N ALA A 314 -11.16 -0.17 -25.45
CA ALA A 314 -10.25 0.82 -26.02
C ALA A 314 -10.81 2.24 -25.86
N ASN A 315 -9.94 3.21 -25.71
CA ASN A 315 -10.30 4.64 -25.56
C ASN A 315 -11.11 4.99 -24.30
N THR A 316 -11.07 4.14 -23.26
CA THR A 316 -11.66 4.46 -21.94
C THR A 316 -10.83 5.54 -21.23
N PHE A 317 -9.53 5.51 -21.37
CA PHE A 317 -8.60 6.47 -20.74
C PHE A 317 -7.79 7.21 -21.80
N PRO A 318 -7.33 8.44 -21.52
CA PRO A 318 -6.45 9.16 -22.44
C PRO A 318 -5.18 8.36 -22.79
N GLY A 319 -4.90 8.19 -24.09
CA GLY A 319 -3.74 7.44 -24.57
C GLY A 319 -3.86 5.92 -24.55
N GLN A 320 -5.00 5.38 -24.16
CA GLN A 320 -5.29 3.94 -24.21
C GLN A 320 -5.97 3.59 -25.54
N ASP A 321 -5.20 3.17 -26.52
CA ASP A 321 -5.66 2.81 -27.87
C ASP A 321 -6.17 1.36 -28.00
N LYS A 322 -5.86 0.50 -27.03
CA LYS A 322 -6.24 -0.92 -27.00
C LYS A 322 -7.12 -1.25 -25.79
N ALA A 323 -7.98 -2.25 -25.95
CA ALA A 323 -8.73 -2.79 -24.81
C ALA A 323 -7.77 -3.38 -23.77
N LEU A 324 -8.10 -3.18 -22.49
CA LEU A 324 -7.45 -3.83 -21.36
C LEU A 324 -8.28 -5.07 -20.96
N ALA A 325 -7.60 -6.19 -20.77
CA ALA A 325 -8.23 -7.48 -20.41
C ALA A 325 -7.30 -8.24 -19.46
N ASP A 326 -7.26 -7.81 -18.20
CA ASP A 326 -6.35 -8.34 -17.19
C ASP A 326 -7.17 -9.13 -16.14
N ASN A 327 -6.91 -10.42 -16.03
CA ASN A 327 -7.61 -11.33 -15.11
C ASN A 327 -6.90 -11.48 -13.75
N THR A 328 -5.87 -10.66 -13.48
CA THR A 328 -5.06 -10.72 -12.26
C THR A 328 -5.14 -9.42 -11.48
N HIS A 329 -4.95 -8.29 -12.15
CA HIS A 329 -4.79 -7.01 -11.48
C HIS A 329 -6.13 -6.30 -11.29
N PHE A 330 -6.27 -5.73 -10.09
CA PHE A 330 -7.48 -5.00 -9.70
C PHE A 330 -7.50 -3.60 -10.31
N ASN A 331 -8.71 -3.16 -10.59
CA ASN A 331 -9.03 -1.75 -10.67
C ASN A 331 -9.36 -1.20 -9.26
N PRO A 332 -9.65 0.11 -9.09
CA PRO A 332 -9.96 0.68 -7.78
C PRO A 332 -11.10 -0.01 -7.02
N TYR A 333 -12.17 -0.44 -7.71
CA TYR A 333 -13.25 -1.17 -7.07
C TYR A 333 -12.80 -2.53 -6.52
N GLY A 334 -12.10 -3.32 -7.34
CA GLY A 334 -11.60 -4.62 -6.89
C GLY A 334 -10.62 -4.48 -5.71
N ALA A 335 -9.68 -3.55 -5.82
CA ALA A 335 -8.72 -3.27 -4.75
C ALA A 335 -9.40 -2.86 -3.42
N TRP A 336 -10.48 -2.07 -3.51
CA TRP A 336 -11.32 -1.70 -2.37
C TRP A 336 -11.98 -2.92 -1.72
N GLN A 337 -12.54 -3.84 -2.51
CA GLN A 337 -13.17 -5.06 -2.00
C GLN A 337 -12.13 -5.97 -1.32
N ILE A 338 -10.94 -6.14 -1.91
CA ILE A 338 -9.87 -6.94 -1.30
C ILE A 338 -9.38 -6.30 0.01
N ALA A 339 -9.24 -4.99 0.08
CA ALA A 339 -8.90 -4.30 1.33
C ALA A 339 -9.91 -4.57 2.45
N LYS A 340 -11.23 -4.60 2.12
CA LYS A 340 -12.29 -5.00 3.07
C LYS A 340 -12.13 -6.46 3.51
N MET A 341 -11.67 -7.36 2.64
CA MET A 341 -11.37 -8.76 3.00
C MET A 341 -10.21 -8.85 4.00
N ILE A 342 -9.14 -8.05 3.82
CA ILE A 342 -8.04 -7.98 4.79
C ILE A 342 -8.57 -7.54 6.16
N VAL A 343 -9.37 -6.48 6.24
CA VAL A 343 -9.97 -6.02 7.50
C VAL A 343 -10.85 -7.09 8.13
N THR A 344 -11.66 -7.78 7.30
CA THR A 344 -12.50 -8.91 7.77
C THR A 344 -11.64 -10.04 8.34
N GLY A 345 -10.54 -10.40 7.69
CA GLY A 345 -9.59 -11.39 8.19
C GLY A 345 -8.92 -10.97 9.51
N LEU A 346 -8.55 -9.69 9.64
CA LEU A 346 -8.03 -9.13 10.90
C LEU A 346 -9.06 -9.20 12.03
N LYS A 347 -10.35 -8.98 11.74
CA LYS A 347 -11.44 -9.16 12.71
C LYS A 347 -11.63 -10.61 13.10
N GLN A 348 -11.61 -11.54 12.13
CA GLN A 348 -11.79 -12.98 12.39
C GLN A 348 -10.69 -13.59 13.27
N MET A 349 -9.50 -13.00 13.29
CA MET A 349 -8.39 -13.43 14.17
C MET A 349 -8.26 -12.59 15.44
N ASP A 350 -9.23 -11.75 15.76
CA ASP A 350 -9.23 -10.85 16.93
C ASP A 350 -7.96 -9.98 17.02
N SER A 351 -7.45 -9.54 15.85
CA SER A 351 -6.24 -8.72 15.81
C SER A 351 -6.41 -7.41 16.58
N PRO A 352 -5.46 -7.02 17.45
CA PRO A 352 -5.51 -5.73 18.14
C PRO A 352 -5.61 -4.52 17.20
N LEU A 353 -5.24 -4.66 15.93
CA LEU A 353 -5.34 -3.59 14.93
C LEU A 353 -6.78 -3.12 14.71
N VAL A 354 -7.77 -4.00 14.86
CA VAL A 354 -9.19 -3.67 14.58
C VAL A 354 -9.79 -2.63 15.52
N ARG A 355 -9.20 -2.40 16.69
CA ARG A 355 -9.63 -1.31 17.61
C ARG A 355 -9.39 0.09 17.03
N HIS A 356 -8.59 0.19 15.97
CA HIS A 356 -8.26 1.43 15.28
C HIS A 356 -9.05 1.63 13.98
N LEU A 357 -10.05 0.79 13.72
CA LEU A 357 -10.94 0.99 12.59
C LEU A 357 -11.72 2.30 12.77
N ARG A 358 -11.98 2.97 11.65
CA ARG A 358 -12.83 4.16 11.61
C ARG A 358 -14.27 3.79 11.98
N ALA A 359 -14.99 4.73 12.55
CA ALA A 359 -16.37 4.52 13.01
C ALA A 359 -17.37 4.19 11.88
N ASP A 360 -17.03 4.53 10.65
CA ASP A 360 -17.83 4.23 9.46
C ASP A 360 -17.50 2.85 8.81
N TRP A 361 -16.62 2.04 9.43
CA TRP A 361 -16.41 0.65 9.01
C TRP A 361 -17.70 -0.14 9.17
N GLN A 362 -18.02 -0.93 8.14
CA GLN A 362 -19.12 -1.88 8.14
C GLN A 362 -18.62 -3.28 7.87
N ASP A 363 -19.17 -4.28 8.57
CA ASP A 363 -18.81 -5.67 8.37
C ASP A 363 -19.03 -6.08 6.91
N TYR A 364 -18.08 -6.85 6.40
CA TYR A 364 -18.03 -7.20 4.99
C TYR A 364 -18.05 -8.72 4.79
N ASN A 365 -18.82 -9.15 3.79
CA ASN A 365 -18.91 -10.53 3.36
C ASN A 365 -18.51 -10.62 1.87
N PRO A 366 -17.42 -11.33 1.52
CA PRO A 366 -17.01 -11.50 0.12
C PRO A 366 -18.08 -12.10 -0.79
N ALA A 367 -18.98 -12.93 -0.26
CA ALA A 367 -20.10 -13.49 -1.00
C ALA A 367 -21.27 -12.51 -1.24
N GLN A 368 -21.18 -11.30 -0.68
CA GLN A 368 -22.15 -10.21 -0.85
C GLN A 368 -21.39 -8.89 -1.06
N PRO A 369 -20.65 -8.75 -2.17
CA PRO A 369 -19.83 -7.58 -2.44
C PRO A 369 -20.67 -6.30 -2.60
N ASP A 370 -20.03 -5.15 -2.39
CA ASP A 370 -20.64 -3.87 -2.69
C ASP A 370 -21.02 -3.81 -4.19
N ASP A 371 -22.12 -3.13 -4.53
CA ASP A 371 -22.50 -2.96 -5.93
C ASP A 371 -21.46 -2.11 -6.69
N PRO A 372 -20.81 -2.67 -7.75
CA PRO A 372 -19.84 -1.90 -8.53
C PRO A 372 -20.43 -0.65 -9.20
N ALA A 373 -21.73 -0.57 -9.40
CA ALA A 373 -22.38 0.60 -9.97
C ALA A 373 -22.45 1.80 -9.00
N GLN A 374 -22.33 1.54 -7.70
CA GLN A 374 -22.31 2.60 -6.66
C GLN A 374 -20.89 3.07 -6.34
N PHE A 375 -19.86 2.38 -6.83
CA PHE A 375 -18.46 2.75 -6.55
C PHE A 375 -18.00 3.88 -7.46
N VAL A 376 -17.58 4.98 -6.87
CA VAL A 376 -17.10 6.17 -7.59
C VAL A 376 -15.61 6.37 -7.33
N TRP A 377 -14.83 6.42 -8.40
CA TRP A 377 -13.41 6.70 -8.33
C TRP A 377 -13.05 7.96 -9.11
N HIS A 378 -12.31 8.86 -8.49
CA HIS A 378 -11.80 10.08 -9.12
C HIS A 378 -10.32 9.89 -9.44
N MET A 379 -9.94 10.12 -10.71
CA MET A 379 -8.56 9.98 -11.18
C MET A 379 -7.61 10.94 -10.45
N SER A 380 -6.36 10.50 -10.29
CA SER A 380 -5.29 11.32 -9.71
C SER A 380 -4.63 12.23 -10.78
N ALA A 381 -3.94 13.26 -10.33
CA ALA A 381 -3.18 14.13 -11.24
C ALA A 381 -2.01 13.37 -11.87
N GLY A 382 -1.81 13.55 -13.18
CA GLY A 382 -0.63 13.05 -13.90
C GLY A 382 -0.55 11.54 -14.08
N SER A 383 -1.64 10.80 -13.82
CA SER A 383 -1.68 9.35 -14.05
C SER A 383 -1.53 9.02 -15.55
N ASN A 384 -0.76 7.99 -15.86
CA ASN A 384 -0.65 7.40 -17.20
C ASN A 384 -1.10 5.93 -17.20
N ILE A 385 -1.26 5.33 -18.39
CA ILE A 385 -1.73 3.97 -18.57
C ILE A 385 -0.52 3.06 -18.84
N THR A 386 0.18 2.68 -17.80
CA THR A 386 1.30 1.74 -17.88
C THR A 386 1.00 0.49 -17.09
N LYS A 387 0.97 -0.66 -17.78
CA LYS A 387 0.72 -1.96 -17.16
C LYS A 387 1.83 -2.30 -16.16
N PRO A 388 1.49 -2.73 -14.93
CA PRO A 388 2.49 -3.20 -13.97
C PRO A 388 3.14 -4.51 -14.43
N ASP A 389 4.38 -4.78 -13.97
CA ASP A 389 5.06 -6.06 -14.22
C ASP A 389 4.32 -7.21 -13.54
N GLY A 390 4.58 -8.43 -14.02
CA GLY A 390 4.14 -9.64 -13.34
C GLY A 390 3.02 -10.40 -14.03
N ASN A 391 2.65 -10.00 -15.25
CA ASN A 391 1.71 -10.77 -16.11
C ASN A 391 2.41 -11.42 -17.28
#